data_195878416d454b704453ce4e56013a24
#
_entry.id   195878416d454b704453ce4e56013a24
#
_cell.length_a   1.000
_cell.length_b   1.000
_cell.length_c   1.000
_cell.angle_alpha   90.00
_cell.angle_beta   90.00
_cell.angle_gamma   90.00
#
_symmetry.space_group_name_H-M   'P 1'
#
loop_
_entity.id
_entity.type
_entity.pdbx_description
1 polymer ?
#
loop_
_entity_poly.entity_id
_entity_poly.type
_entity_poly.pdbx_seq_one_letter_code
_entity_poly.pdbx_strand_id
1 'polypeptide(L)'
;CVFDVSARTVATQSLNIFGDHSDVMACRQTGFAMLVESSVQEVMDLSPVAHLAAIEGKVPFLNFFDGFRTSHEYQKIEKWDYADLKEMCNMKAVEEFRAKALNPEHPKMRGSHENGDVFFQHREACNSVYDALPAVVEKYMAKINEKLGTNYDLFNYYGAPDADRVMIAMGSVCDVADEVIDYLNAKGEKVGIIKVRLYRPWVSSALLKVLPATAKKVAVLDRTKEPGSLGEPLYLDVAATLREAGKNDVILTGGRYGLGSKDTPPSSIFALFKELEKDQPKERFTLGITDDVTGLSLPEVKPAPITAAAGTKECKFW
;
A
#
# COMPACT_ATOMS: atom_id res chain seq x y z
N CYS A 1 -19.78 1.96 -1.96
CA CYS A 1 -19.55 0.79 -1.09
C CYS A 1 -18.06 0.68 -0.73
N VAL A 2 -17.78 -0.03 0.36
CA VAL A 2 -16.42 -0.38 0.78
C VAL A 2 -16.36 -1.90 0.91
N PHE A 3 -15.27 -2.49 0.43
CA PHE A 3 -14.90 -3.87 0.68
C PHE A 3 -13.67 -3.87 1.57
N ASP A 4 -13.80 -4.33 2.80
CA ASP A 4 -12.67 -4.58 3.69
C ASP A 4 -12.12 -5.97 3.38
N VAL A 5 -10.89 -6.05 2.88
CA VAL A 5 -10.31 -7.25 2.31
C VAL A 5 -9.06 -7.68 3.06
N SER A 6 -9.13 -8.87 3.63
CA SER A 6 -7.95 -9.60 4.10
C SER A 6 -7.28 -10.25 2.88
N ALA A 7 -6.30 -9.57 2.29
CA ALA A 7 -5.73 -9.91 0.99
C ALA A 7 -5.11 -11.31 0.93
N ARG A 8 -5.39 -12.05 -0.15
CA ARG A 8 -5.04 -13.47 -0.32
C ARG A 8 -4.40 -13.76 -1.67
N THR A 9 -3.82 -14.94 -1.76
CA THR A 9 -3.30 -15.47 -3.02
C THR A 9 -4.41 -15.76 -4.01
N VAL A 10 -4.09 -15.65 -5.28
CA VAL A 10 -4.90 -16.21 -6.38
C VAL A 10 -4.25 -17.51 -6.84
N ALA A 11 -5.05 -18.57 -6.96
CA ALA A 11 -4.56 -19.86 -7.43
C ALA A 11 -4.04 -19.76 -8.87
N THR A 12 -2.82 -20.25 -9.10
CA THR A 12 -2.17 -20.30 -10.41
C THR A 12 -1.70 -21.71 -10.72
N GLN A 13 -0.41 -22.04 -10.45
CA GLN A 13 0.10 -23.40 -10.60
C GLN A 13 -0.43 -24.37 -9.53
N SER A 14 -0.88 -23.84 -8.40
CA SER A 14 -1.51 -24.61 -7.31
C SER A 14 -2.38 -23.71 -6.44
N LEU A 15 -3.22 -24.30 -5.62
CA LEU A 15 -3.96 -23.62 -4.57
C LEU A 15 -3.01 -23.25 -3.42
N ASN A 16 -3.11 -22.03 -2.94
CA ASN A 16 -2.53 -21.57 -1.68
C ASN A 16 -3.57 -20.74 -0.95
N ILE A 17 -3.86 -21.05 0.31
CA ILE A 17 -4.90 -20.36 1.11
C ILE A 17 -4.35 -19.16 1.88
N PHE A 18 -3.03 -18.98 1.91
CA PHE A 18 -2.40 -17.93 2.70
C PHE A 18 -2.42 -16.55 2.01
N GLY A 19 -1.80 -15.56 2.63
CA GLY A 19 -1.90 -14.18 2.22
C GLY A 19 -0.80 -13.75 1.24
N ASP A 20 -1.19 -12.96 0.29
CA ASP A 20 -0.42 -11.98 -0.46
C ASP A 20 -1.39 -10.98 -1.10
N HIS A 21 -0.91 -10.11 -1.99
CA HIS A 21 -1.74 -9.07 -2.59
C HIS A 21 -2.29 -9.44 -3.98
N SER A 22 -2.25 -10.71 -4.38
CA SER A 22 -2.61 -11.11 -5.75
C SER A 22 -4.07 -10.83 -6.10
N ASP A 23 -5.00 -11.06 -5.18
CA ASP A 23 -6.43 -10.83 -5.38
C ASP A 23 -6.77 -9.34 -5.53
N VAL A 24 -6.27 -8.49 -4.63
CA VAL A 24 -6.51 -7.05 -4.68
C VAL A 24 -5.82 -6.41 -5.89
N MET A 25 -4.62 -6.87 -6.25
CA MET A 25 -3.92 -6.38 -7.43
C MET A 25 -4.63 -6.80 -8.73
N ALA A 26 -5.29 -7.96 -8.76
CA ALA A 26 -6.15 -8.36 -9.88
C ALA A 26 -7.34 -7.40 -10.07
N CYS A 27 -7.81 -6.76 -8.98
CA CYS A 27 -8.93 -5.81 -9.01
C CYS A 27 -8.51 -4.36 -9.31
N ARG A 28 -7.22 -4.03 -9.38
CA ARG A 28 -6.73 -2.64 -9.54
C ARG A 28 -7.24 -1.89 -10.78
N GLN A 29 -7.72 -2.61 -11.79
CA GLN A 29 -8.23 -2.04 -13.05
C GLN A 29 -9.75 -1.88 -13.08
N THR A 30 -10.45 -2.22 -12.01
CA THR A 30 -11.92 -2.29 -12.02
C THR A 30 -12.59 -0.99 -11.61
N GLY A 31 -11.81 0.02 -11.19
CA GLY A 31 -12.33 1.34 -10.78
C GLY A 31 -12.54 1.50 -9.27
N PHE A 32 -12.18 0.52 -8.46
CA PHE A 32 -12.08 0.73 -7.02
C PHE A 32 -10.96 1.71 -6.67
N ALA A 33 -11.23 2.64 -5.76
CA ALA A 33 -10.14 3.25 -5.00
C ALA A 33 -9.55 2.20 -4.04
N MET A 34 -8.24 2.24 -3.83
CA MET A 34 -7.55 1.20 -3.04
C MET A 34 -6.77 1.86 -1.92
N LEU A 35 -7.18 1.58 -0.69
CA LEU A 35 -6.50 2.01 0.53
C LEU A 35 -5.87 0.80 1.20
N VAL A 36 -4.68 0.95 1.77
CA VAL A 36 -3.93 -0.17 2.38
C VAL A 36 -3.39 0.18 3.75
N GLU A 37 -3.48 -0.77 4.67
CA GLU A 37 -3.04 -0.66 6.05
C GLU A 37 -1.91 -1.66 6.35
N SER A 38 -1.01 -1.25 7.27
CA SER A 38 0.14 -2.06 7.67
C SER A 38 -0.12 -2.87 8.96
N SER A 39 -0.88 -2.32 9.90
CA SER A 39 -1.10 -2.91 11.22
C SER A 39 -2.58 -2.97 11.60
N VAL A 40 -2.89 -3.68 12.69
CA VAL A 40 -4.27 -3.76 13.23
C VAL A 40 -4.79 -2.38 13.66
N GLN A 41 -3.92 -1.51 14.22
CA GLN A 41 -4.30 -0.15 14.57
C GLN A 41 -4.62 0.67 13.32
N GLU A 42 -3.80 0.56 12.26
CA GLU A 42 -4.06 1.26 11.00
C GLU A 42 -5.37 0.82 10.35
N VAL A 43 -5.73 -0.47 10.43
CA VAL A 43 -7.04 -0.95 9.97
C VAL A 43 -8.17 -0.25 10.72
N MET A 44 -8.06 -0.10 12.05
CA MET A 44 -9.04 0.61 12.86
C MET A 44 -9.13 2.10 12.47
N ASP A 45 -8.00 2.73 12.16
CA ASP A 45 -7.92 4.17 11.91
C ASP A 45 -8.28 4.55 10.46
N LEU A 46 -7.89 3.74 9.47
CA LEU A 46 -8.03 4.07 8.06
C LEU A 46 -9.28 3.47 7.41
N SER A 47 -9.87 2.38 7.94
CA SER A 47 -11.17 1.92 7.45
C SER A 47 -12.25 3.02 7.50
N PRO A 48 -12.36 3.84 8.56
CA PRO A 48 -13.24 5.00 8.53
C PRO A 48 -12.93 5.98 7.40
N VAL A 49 -11.66 6.21 7.04
CA VAL A 49 -11.30 7.06 5.89
C VAL A 49 -11.89 6.50 4.61
N ALA A 50 -11.74 5.19 4.36
CA ALA A 50 -12.31 4.54 3.18
C ALA A 50 -13.84 4.72 3.11
N HIS A 51 -14.56 4.51 4.22
CA HIS A 51 -16.00 4.66 4.30
C HIS A 51 -16.46 6.12 4.07
N LEU A 52 -15.83 7.08 4.77
CA LEU A 52 -16.16 8.49 4.66
C LEU A 52 -15.85 9.05 3.26
N ALA A 53 -14.70 8.65 2.70
CA ALA A 53 -14.31 9.03 1.36
C ALA A 53 -15.19 8.38 0.28
N ALA A 54 -15.62 7.13 0.45
CA ALA A 54 -16.57 6.49 -0.46
C ALA A 54 -17.93 7.19 -0.49
N ILE A 55 -18.40 7.67 0.65
CA ILE A 55 -19.65 8.43 0.75
C ILE A 55 -19.53 9.77 0.01
N GLU A 56 -18.50 10.54 0.28
CA GLU A 56 -18.33 11.89 -0.29
C GLU A 56 -17.85 11.83 -1.74
N GLY A 57 -16.83 11.02 -2.04
CA GLY A 57 -16.23 10.90 -3.36
C GLY A 57 -17.05 10.08 -4.34
N LYS A 58 -18.07 9.32 -3.86
CA LYS A 58 -18.98 8.49 -4.68
C LYS A 58 -18.25 7.44 -5.52
N VAL A 59 -17.10 6.98 -5.04
CA VAL A 59 -16.28 5.92 -5.63
C VAL A 59 -16.26 4.73 -4.67
N PRO A 60 -16.38 3.49 -5.15
CA PRO A 60 -16.24 2.32 -4.30
C PRO A 60 -14.78 2.16 -3.84
N PHE A 61 -14.58 1.71 -2.61
CA PHE A 61 -13.26 1.45 -2.05
C PHE A 61 -13.03 -0.05 -1.86
N LEU A 62 -11.83 -0.47 -2.19
CA LEU A 62 -11.24 -1.72 -1.78
C LEU A 62 -10.19 -1.34 -0.72
N ASN A 63 -10.57 -1.52 0.54
CA ASN A 63 -9.76 -1.25 1.70
C ASN A 63 -9.10 -2.56 2.12
N PHE A 64 -7.77 -2.68 2.12
CA PHE A 64 -7.15 -3.97 2.30
C PHE A 64 -5.92 -3.95 3.21
N PHE A 65 -5.70 -5.08 3.83
CA PHE A 65 -4.59 -5.37 4.70
C PHE A 65 -4.11 -6.81 4.48
N ASP A 66 -2.96 -7.15 5.01
CA ASP A 66 -2.36 -8.46 4.80
C ASP A 66 -3.15 -9.60 5.45
N GLY A 67 -3.62 -10.52 4.64
CA GLY A 67 -4.22 -11.76 5.10
C GLY A 67 -3.22 -12.64 5.84
N PHE A 68 -3.66 -13.33 6.89
CA PHE A 68 -2.87 -14.14 7.83
C PHE A 68 -1.81 -13.39 8.64
N ARG A 69 -1.33 -12.24 8.20
CA ARG A 69 -0.48 -11.37 9.00
C ARG A 69 -1.38 -10.46 9.83
N THR A 70 -1.73 -9.29 9.33
CA THR A 70 -2.58 -8.34 10.04
C THR A 70 -3.93 -8.94 10.46
N SER A 71 -4.56 -9.78 9.62
CA SER A 71 -5.89 -10.34 9.89
C SER A 71 -5.94 -11.36 11.04
N HIS A 72 -4.82 -11.94 11.45
CA HIS A 72 -4.73 -12.93 12.52
C HIS A 72 -3.88 -12.46 13.71
N GLU A 73 -3.48 -11.19 13.69
CA GLU A 73 -2.69 -10.60 14.74
C GLU A 73 -3.56 -10.14 15.90
N TYR A 74 -3.11 -10.39 17.14
CA TYR A 74 -3.74 -9.91 18.36
C TYR A 74 -2.97 -8.72 18.88
N GLN A 75 -3.56 -7.52 18.79
CA GLN A 75 -2.98 -6.29 19.31
C GLN A 75 -3.96 -5.56 20.20
N LYS A 76 -3.43 -4.84 21.19
CA LYS A 76 -4.20 -3.83 21.91
C LYS A 76 -4.25 -2.59 21.04
N ILE A 77 -5.46 -2.14 20.69
CA ILE A 77 -5.70 -0.97 19.84
C ILE A 77 -6.58 0.06 20.52
N GLU A 78 -6.45 1.31 20.10
CA GLU A 78 -7.42 2.36 20.37
C GLU A 78 -8.62 2.20 19.42
N LYS A 79 -9.80 2.37 19.98
CA LYS A 79 -11.05 2.17 19.25
C LYS A 79 -11.82 3.48 19.14
N TRP A 80 -12.47 3.71 18.00
CA TRP A 80 -13.33 4.87 17.74
C TRP A 80 -14.56 4.90 18.62
N ASP A 81 -14.98 6.13 19.01
CA ASP A 81 -16.37 6.37 19.39
C ASP A 81 -17.21 6.57 18.12
N TYR A 82 -18.37 5.91 18.05
CA TYR A 82 -19.31 6.08 16.94
C TYR A 82 -19.84 7.51 16.80
N ALA A 83 -19.86 8.29 17.89
CA ALA A 83 -20.23 9.70 17.85
C ALA A 83 -19.24 10.52 17.00
N ASP A 84 -17.94 10.25 17.14
CA ASP A 84 -16.88 10.90 16.35
C ASP A 84 -17.00 10.57 14.87
N LEU A 85 -17.26 9.31 14.54
CA LEU A 85 -17.45 8.88 13.15
C LEU A 85 -18.68 9.53 12.52
N LYS A 86 -19.76 9.65 13.29
CA LYS A 86 -20.98 10.31 12.84
C LYS A 86 -20.76 11.79 12.57
N GLU A 87 -20.02 12.50 13.42
CA GLU A 87 -19.68 13.91 13.26
C GLU A 87 -18.87 14.15 11.98
N MET A 88 -17.91 13.25 11.67
CA MET A 88 -17.10 13.35 10.46
C MET A 88 -17.87 13.07 9.17
N CYS A 89 -19.02 12.36 9.23
CA CYS A 89 -19.75 11.91 8.06
C CYS A 89 -20.41 13.09 7.31
N ASN A 90 -20.20 13.13 5.99
CA ASN A 90 -20.90 14.07 5.11
C ASN A 90 -22.35 13.61 4.87
N MET A 91 -23.25 13.98 5.78
CA MET A 91 -24.67 13.60 5.71
C MET A 91 -25.40 14.14 4.48
N LYS A 92 -24.97 15.30 3.93
CA LYS A 92 -25.50 15.81 2.67
C LYS A 92 -25.22 14.85 1.51
N ALA A 93 -24.00 14.29 1.44
CA ALA A 93 -23.67 13.29 0.43
C ALA A 93 -24.51 12.00 0.58
N VAL A 94 -24.83 11.60 1.82
CA VAL A 94 -25.74 10.48 2.11
C VAL A 94 -27.15 10.78 1.60
N GLU A 95 -27.68 11.97 1.86
CA GLU A 95 -29.00 12.39 1.39
C GLU A 95 -29.06 12.47 -0.14
N GLU A 96 -28.06 13.05 -0.77
CA GLU A 96 -27.92 13.08 -2.23
C GLU A 96 -27.89 11.67 -2.85
N PHE A 97 -27.20 10.73 -2.21
CA PHE A 97 -27.17 9.34 -2.66
C PHE A 97 -28.57 8.70 -2.54
N ARG A 98 -29.23 8.87 -1.40
CA ARG A 98 -30.58 8.35 -1.16
C ARG A 98 -31.63 8.94 -2.13
N ALA A 99 -31.51 10.23 -2.42
CA ALA A 99 -32.40 10.90 -3.39
C ALA A 99 -32.27 10.37 -4.83
N LYS A 100 -31.16 9.69 -5.12
CA LYS A 100 -30.90 9.00 -6.40
C LYS A 100 -31.36 7.54 -6.40
N ALA A 101 -31.90 7.02 -5.31
CA ALA A 101 -32.41 5.64 -5.26
C ALA A 101 -33.51 5.43 -6.30
N LEU A 102 -33.60 4.19 -6.81
CA LEU A 102 -34.70 3.82 -7.71
C LEU A 102 -36.01 3.95 -6.98
N ASN A 103 -36.94 4.74 -7.55
CA ASN A 103 -38.26 4.99 -7.00
C ASN A 103 -39.30 4.86 -8.12
N PRO A 104 -40.29 3.96 -8.00
CA PRO A 104 -41.35 3.81 -9.02
C PRO A 104 -42.16 5.08 -9.28
N GLU A 105 -42.33 5.96 -8.27
CA GLU A 105 -43.02 7.21 -8.42
C GLU A 105 -42.19 8.29 -9.16
N HIS A 106 -40.87 8.13 -9.16
CA HIS A 106 -39.92 9.01 -9.86
C HIS A 106 -38.91 8.16 -10.65
N PRO A 107 -39.35 7.46 -11.71
CA PRO A 107 -38.52 6.50 -12.42
C PRO A 107 -37.35 7.19 -13.10
N LYS A 108 -36.16 6.57 -12.97
CA LYS A 108 -34.92 7.01 -13.64
C LYS A 108 -34.29 5.83 -14.33
N MET A 109 -33.84 6.02 -15.57
CA MET A 109 -33.06 5.04 -16.29
C MET A 109 -31.58 5.14 -15.86
N ARG A 110 -30.98 3.99 -15.58
CA ARG A 110 -29.55 3.86 -15.28
C ARG A 110 -29.01 2.56 -15.88
N GLY A 111 -27.73 2.58 -16.24
CA GLY A 111 -27.05 1.36 -16.63
C GLY A 111 -27.58 0.73 -17.91
N SER A 112 -27.94 1.53 -18.90
CA SER A 112 -28.30 1.06 -20.24
C SER A 112 -27.05 0.59 -20.99
N HIS A 113 -27.27 -0.16 -22.08
CA HIS A 113 -26.22 -0.47 -23.04
C HIS A 113 -25.80 0.81 -23.77
N GLU A 114 -24.49 1.00 -23.91
CA GLU A 114 -23.90 2.10 -24.66
C GLU A 114 -23.10 1.54 -25.84
N ASN A 115 -23.31 2.12 -27.01
CA ASN A 115 -22.57 1.78 -28.20
C ASN A 115 -21.23 2.52 -28.25
N GLY A 116 -20.36 2.18 -29.21
CA GLY A 116 -19.03 2.76 -29.36
C GLY A 116 -18.99 4.25 -29.63
N ASP A 117 -20.13 4.84 -30.02
CA ASP A 117 -20.28 6.29 -30.25
C ASP A 117 -20.32 7.13 -28.96
N VAL A 118 -20.73 6.53 -27.83
CA VAL A 118 -20.84 7.24 -26.52
C VAL A 118 -20.08 6.60 -25.37
N PHE A 119 -19.80 5.31 -25.42
CA PHE A 119 -19.15 4.58 -24.31
C PHE A 119 -17.76 5.13 -23.96
N PHE A 120 -16.95 5.41 -24.97
CA PHE A 120 -15.58 5.91 -24.76
C PHE A 120 -15.60 7.28 -24.09
N GLN A 121 -16.42 8.20 -24.57
CA GLN A 121 -16.57 9.53 -23.97
C GLN A 121 -17.02 9.45 -22.51
N HIS A 122 -17.95 8.57 -22.19
CA HIS A 122 -18.41 8.37 -20.81
C HIS A 122 -17.31 7.75 -19.93
N ARG A 123 -16.49 6.85 -20.46
CA ARG A 123 -15.33 6.30 -19.75
C ARG A 123 -14.29 7.40 -19.45
N GLU A 124 -14.01 8.29 -20.39
CA GLU A 124 -13.12 9.42 -20.17
C GLU A 124 -13.69 10.46 -19.21
N ALA A 125 -15.00 10.71 -19.25
CA ALA A 125 -15.65 11.65 -18.34
C ALA A 125 -15.52 11.28 -16.84
N CYS A 126 -15.25 10.03 -16.51
CA CYS A 126 -15.01 9.62 -15.12
C CYS A 126 -13.64 10.05 -14.56
N ASN A 127 -12.69 10.50 -15.40
CA ASN A 127 -11.36 10.93 -14.96
C ASN A 127 -11.46 12.02 -13.88
N SER A 128 -12.33 13.02 -14.07
CA SER A 128 -12.51 14.10 -13.10
C SER A 128 -12.92 13.64 -11.70
N VAL A 129 -13.61 12.52 -11.58
CA VAL A 129 -14.01 11.94 -10.29
C VAL A 129 -12.79 11.36 -9.57
N TYR A 130 -11.94 10.65 -10.32
CA TYR A 130 -10.70 10.07 -9.76
C TYR A 130 -9.64 11.13 -9.47
N ASP A 131 -9.57 12.20 -10.28
CA ASP A 131 -8.67 13.33 -10.04
C ASP A 131 -9.02 14.09 -8.75
N ALA A 132 -10.32 14.19 -8.42
CA ALA A 132 -10.79 14.86 -7.21
C ALA A 132 -10.69 13.98 -5.94
N LEU A 133 -10.65 12.65 -6.09
CA LEU A 133 -10.75 11.73 -4.96
C LEU A 133 -9.58 11.81 -3.96
N PRO A 134 -8.31 11.98 -4.37
CA PRO A 134 -7.20 12.10 -3.43
C PRO A 134 -7.40 13.20 -2.39
N ALA A 135 -7.87 14.38 -2.80
CA ALA A 135 -8.15 15.48 -1.88
C ALA A 135 -9.24 15.14 -0.86
N VAL A 136 -10.23 14.31 -1.24
CA VAL A 136 -11.25 13.82 -0.32
C VAL A 136 -10.63 12.84 0.70
N VAL A 137 -9.74 11.97 0.26
CA VAL A 137 -9.01 11.04 1.15
C VAL A 137 -8.13 11.81 2.13
N GLU A 138 -7.31 12.75 1.63
CA GLU A 138 -6.46 13.61 2.47
C GLU A 138 -7.27 14.38 3.52
N LYS A 139 -8.43 14.92 3.13
CA LYS A 139 -9.35 15.59 4.06
C LYS A 139 -9.76 14.70 5.22
N TYR A 140 -10.09 13.43 4.96
CA TYR A 140 -10.50 12.50 6.01
C TYR A 140 -9.31 11.97 6.80
N MET A 141 -8.16 11.74 6.18
CA MET A 141 -6.91 11.45 6.90
C MET A 141 -6.56 12.59 7.86
N ALA A 142 -6.67 13.86 7.43
CA ALA A 142 -6.40 15.01 8.30
C ALA A 142 -7.32 15.06 9.52
N LYS A 143 -8.62 14.76 9.36
CA LYS A 143 -9.57 14.68 10.49
C LYS A 143 -9.22 13.55 11.47
N ILE A 144 -8.82 12.39 10.95
CA ILE A 144 -8.33 11.27 11.77
C ILE A 144 -7.07 11.68 12.53
N ASN A 145 -6.11 12.29 11.85
CA ASN A 145 -4.87 12.76 12.44
C ASN A 145 -5.11 13.77 13.57
N GLU A 146 -6.01 14.73 13.37
CA GLU A 146 -6.39 15.71 14.40
C GLU A 146 -6.98 15.03 15.65
N LYS A 147 -7.81 14.01 15.43
CA LYS A 147 -8.51 13.31 16.52
C LYS A 147 -7.60 12.37 17.31
N LEU A 148 -6.70 11.65 16.62
CA LEU A 148 -5.85 10.61 17.21
C LEU A 148 -4.40 11.05 17.47
N GLY A 149 -3.99 12.21 16.97
CA GLY A 149 -2.59 12.64 17.03
C GLY A 149 -1.66 11.83 16.11
N THR A 150 -2.19 11.31 15.03
CA THR A 150 -1.45 10.55 14.00
C THR A 150 -0.98 11.47 12.85
N ASN A 151 -0.34 10.91 11.84
CA ASN A 151 0.17 11.65 10.68
C ASN A 151 -0.05 10.93 9.35
N TYR A 152 -1.19 10.25 9.20
CA TYR A 152 -1.53 9.57 7.94
C TYR A 152 -1.61 10.55 6.77
N ASP A 153 -1.00 10.15 5.66
CA ASP A 153 -1.05 10.84 4.37
C ASP A 153 -1.16 9.79 3.25
N LEU A 154 -1.35 10.19 2.00
CA LEU A 154 -1.43 9.26 0.85
C LEU A 154 -0.18 8.38 0.74
N PHE A 155 0.97 8.96 1.07
CA PHE A 155 2.26 8.29 1.22
C PHE A 155 2.93 8.82 2.48
N ASN A 156 3.41 7.94 3.34
CA ASN A 156 4.16 8.33 4.53
C ASN A 156 5.63 7.98 4.37
N TYR A 157 6.51 8.93 4.61
CA TYR A 157 7.94 8.69 4.68
C TYR A 157 8.38 8.41 6.12
N TYR A 158 9.27 7.43 6.30
CA TYR A 158 9.94 7.15 7.55
C TYR A 158 11.43 6.87 7.33
N GLY A 159 12.31 7.45 8.16
CA GLY A 159 13.75 7.22 8.12
C GLY A 159 14.56 8.52 8.08
N ALA A 160 15.82 8.43 7.61
CA ALA A 160 16.71 9.57 7.53
C ALA A 160 16.18 10.63 6.54
N PRO A 161 16.13 11.92 6.90
CA PRO A 161 15.59 12.96 6.01
C PRO A 161 16.45 13.16 4.75
N ASP A 162 17.70 12.76 4.79
CA ASP A 162 18.67 12.78 3.70
C ASP A 162 19.04 11.38 3.19
N ALA A 163 18.10 10.45 3.23
CA ALA A 163 18.32 9.09 2.77
C ALA A 163 18.75 9.03 1.31
N ASP A 164 19.78 8.25 1.03
CA ASP A 164 20.28 7.98 -0.32
C ASP A 164 19.74 6.65 -0.89
N ARG A 165 19.24 5.78 -0.01
CA ARG A 165 18.62 4.48 -0.31
C ARG A 165 17.22 4.44 0.30
N VAL A 166 16.21 4.23 -0.53
CA VAL A 166 14.81 4.27 -0.11
C VAL A 166 14.10 2.99 -0.54
N MET A 167 13.36 2.40 0.37
CA MET A 167 12.41 1.32 0.08
C MET A 167 11.02 1.92 -0.15
N ILE A 168 10.24 1.36 -1.05
CA ILE A 168 8.82 1.69 -1.22
C ILE A 168 8.02 0.40 -1.10
N ALA A 169 7.04 0.37 -0.22
CA ALA A 169 6.22 -0.82 0.02
C ALA A 169 4.84 -0.46 0.58
N MET A 170 3.97 -1.46 0.70
CA MET A 170 2.66 -1.38 1.33
C MET A 170 2.39 -2.62 2.19
N GLY A 171 1.50 -2.49 3.17
CA GLY A 171 1.10 -3.59 4.05
C GLY A 171 2.08 -3.85 5.19
N SER A 172 1.98 -5.01 5.82
CA SER A 172 2.63 -5.35 7.09
C SER A 172 4.16 -5.37 7.07
N VAL A 173 4.78 -5.46 5.90
CA VAL A 173 6.26 -5.37 5.78
C VAL A 173 6.80 -4.00 6.23
N CYS A 174 5.95 -2.97 6.22
CA CYS A 174 6.35 -1.62 6.61
C CYS A 174 6.83 -1.56 8.07
N ASP A 175 6.17 -2.28 8.97
CA ASP A 175 6.55 -2.30 10.39
C ASP A 175 7.90 -2.99 10.61
N VAL A 176 8.15 -4.08 9.89
CA VAL A 176 9.47 -4.76 9.92
C VAL A 176 10.56 -3.85 9.36
N ALA A 177 10.24 -3.09 8.31
CA ALA A 177 11.18 -2.15 7.70
C ALA A 177 11.55 -1.00 8.64
N ASP A 178 10.60 -0.46 9.41
CA ASP A 178 10.86 0.61 10.39
C ASP A 178 11.95 0.19 11.39
N GLU A 179 11.83 -0.99 11.97
CA GLU A 179 12.81 -1.52 12.93
C GLU A 179 14.22 -1.68 12.33
N VAL A 180 14.29 -2.14 11.07
CA VAL A 180 15.57 -2.27 10.36
C VAL A 180 16.16 -0.89 10.03
N ILE A 181 15.32 0.04 9.60
CA ILE A 181 15.72 1.41 9.26
C ILE A 181 16.25 2.13 10.50
N ASP A 182 15.59 2.00 11.64
CA ASP A 182 16.07 2.56 12.91
C ASP A 182 17.45 2.02 13.28
N TYR A 183 17.62 0.70 13.17
CA TYR A 183 18.91 0.08 13.44
C TYR A 183 20.01 0.59 12.51
N LEU A 184 19.75 0.65 11.19
CA LEU A 184 20.73 1.08 10.20
C LEU A 184 21.09 2.57 10.38
N ASN A 185 20.09 3.44 10.56
CA ASN A 185 20.31 4.87 10.78
C ASN A 185 21.05 5.14 12.10
N ALA A 186 20.80 4.35 13.15
CA ALA A 186 21.59 4.42 14.39
C ALA A 186 23.06 4.02 14.19
N LYS A 187 23.40 3.30 13.11
CA LYS A 187 24.77 2.96 12.71
C LYS A 187 25.40 3.97 11.74
N GLY A 188 24.67 5.05 11.42
CA GLY A 188 25.15 6.11 10.52
C GLY A 188 24.80 5.90 9.05
N GLU A 189 23.96 4.89 8.74
CA GLU A 189 23.41 4.71 7.41
C GLU A 189 22.38 5.80 7.09
N LYS A 190 22.07 5.99 5.81
CA LYS A 190 21.06 6.96 5.36
C LYS A 190 19.99 6.25 4.55
N VAL A 191 19.09 5.61 5.27
CA VAL A 191 18.03 4.78 4.68
C VAL A 191 16.64 5.21 5.14
N GLY A 192 15.64 4.90 4.32
CA GLY A 192 14.24 5.19 4.64
C GLY A 192 13.27 4.34 3.85
N ILE A 193 11.99 4.46 4.22
CA ILE A 193 10.87 3.82 3.53
C ILE A 193 9.80 4.85 3.20
N ILE A 194 9.15 4.67 2.04
CA ILE A 194 7.87 5.29 1.72
C ILE A 194 6.80 4.20 1.83
N LYS A 195 5.86 4.41 2.75
CA LYS A 195 4.69 3.57 2.97
C LYS A 195 3.55 4.06 2.09
N VAL A 196 3.06 3.21 1.18
CA VAL A 196 1.92 3.55 0.32
C VAL A 196 0.63 3.31 1.09
N ARG A 197 -0.22 4.34 1.21
CA ARG A 197 -1.55 4.26 1.83
C ARG A 197 -2.66 4.27 0.78
N LEU A 198 -2.68 5.28 -0.08
CA LEU A 198 -3.59 5.31 -1.23
C LEU A 198 -2.88 4.77 -2.47
N TYR A 199 -3.24 3.55 -2.87
CA TYR A 199 -2.66 2.92 -4.05
C TYR A 199 -3.42 3.28 -5.34
N ARG A 200 -4.75 3.46 -5.25
CA ARG A 200 -5.59 3.97 -6.35
C ARG A 200 -6.61 5.00 -5.83
N PRO A 201 -6.77 6.14 -6.53
CA PRO A 201 -5.97 6.62 -7.66
C PRO A 201 -4.50 6.83 -7.28
N TRP A 202 -3.60 6.59 -8.22
CA TRP A 202 -2.18 6.85 -8.02
C TRP A 202 -1.88 8.35 -8.12
N VAL A 203 -1.12 8.89 -7.16
CA VAL A 203 -0.80 10.33 -7.09
C VAL A 203 0.71 10.54 -7.14
N SER A 204 1.25 10.65 -8.36
CA SER A 204 2.70 10.80 -8.60
C SER A 204 3.30 12.00 -7.85
N SER A 205 2.59 13.13 -7.81
CA SER A 205 3.06 14.33 -7.11
C SER A 205 3.19 14.14 -5.59
N ALA A 206 2.30 13.37 -4.98
CA ALA A 206 2.36 13.06 -3.55
C ALA A 206 3.52 12.11 -3.23
N LEU A 207 3.78 11.10 -4.06
CA LEU A 207 4.96 10.23 -3.93
C LEU A 207 6.25 11.04 -4.04
N LEU A 208 6.36 11.92 -5.04
CA LEU A 208 7.55 12.73 -5.28
C LEU A 208 7.80 13.76 -4.16
N LYS A 209 6.74 14.25 -3.52
CA LYS A 209 6.82 15.18 -2.38
C LYS A 209 7.51 14.55 -1.17
N VAL A 210 7.28 13.25 -0.92
CA VAL A 210 7.83 12.54 0.23
C VAL A 210 9.16 11.82 -0.09
N LEU A 211 9.51 11.66 -1.35
CA LEU A 211 10.78 11.04 -1.75
C LEU A 211 11.93 12.00 -1.43
N PRO A 212 12.91 11.63 -0.57
CA PRO A 212 14.06 12.47 -0.29
C PRO A 212 14.78 12.90 -1.57
N ALA A 213 15.14 14.18 -1.65
CA ALA A 213 15.86 14.72 -2.82
C ALA A 213 17.25 14.08 -3.00
N THR A 214 17.79 13.50 -1.93
CA THR A 214 19.07 12.79 -1.89
C THR A 214 18.98 11.34 -2.34
N ALA A 215 17.77 10.80 -2.55
CA ALA A 215 17.56 9.41 -2.94
C ALA A 215 18.21 9.11 -4.29
N LYS A 216 19.17 8.20 -4.30
CA LYS A 216 19.89 7.73 -5.48
C LYS A 216 19.46 6.34 -5.92
N LYS A 217 19.03 5.52 -4.96
CA LYS A 217 18.62 4.13 -5.18
C LYS A 217 17.30 3.87 -4.49
N VAL A 218 16.37 3.33 -5.25
CA VAL A 218 15.01 3.01 -4.78
C VAL A 218 14.73 1.54 -5.05
N ALA A 219 14.32 0.81 -4.01
CA ALA A 219 13.82 -0.55 -4.14
C ALA A 219 12.31 -0.58 -3.87
N VAL A 220 11.55 -1.05 -4.83
CA VAL A 220 10.09 -1.24 -4.66
C VAL A 220 9.82 -2.69 -4.33
N LEU A 221 9.09 -2.94 -3.25
CA LEU A 221 8.66 -4.27 -2.85
C LEU A 221 7.18 -4.50 -3.14
N ASP A 222 6.91 -5.49 -3.96
CA ASP A 222 5.57 -5.98 -4.27
C ASP A 222 5.32 -7.35 -3.61
N ARG A 223 4.21 -7.49 -2.89
CA ARG A 223 3.76 -8.77 -2.32
C ARG A 223 2.84 -9.50 -3.29
N THR A 224 3.20 -9.50 -4.55
CA THR A 224 2.49 -10.17 -5.64
C THR A 224 3.45 -10.53 -6.75
N LYS A 225 3.01 -11.39 -7.65
CA LYS A 225 3.71 -11.68 -8.89
C LYS A 225 2.71 -11.63 -10.04
N GLU A 226 2.95 -10.76 -11.00
CA GLU A 226 2.19 -10.71 -12.25
C GLU A 226 2.94 -11.51 -13.32
N PRO A 227 2.48 -12.74 -13.68
CA PRO A 227 3.16 -13.57 -14.65
C PRO A 227 3.22 -12.90 -16.03
N GLY A 228 4.41 -12.86 -16.62
CA GLY A 228 4.62 -12.29 -17.97
C GLY A 228 4.73 -10.76 -18.03
N SER A 229 4.57 -10.06 -16.90
CA SER A 229 4.78 -8.60 -16.85
C SER A 229 6.27 -8.24 -16.77
N LEU A 230 6.61 -7.03 -17.24
CA LEU A 230 7.94 -6.44 -17.08
C LEU A 230 8.29 -6.14 -15.61
N GLY A 231 7.29 -5.97 -14.76
CA GLY A 231 7.44 -5.72 -13.33
C GLY A 231 6.11 -5.87 -12.62
N GLU A 232 6.14 -5.90 -11.32
CA GLU A 232 4.96 -5.96 -10.48
C GLU A 232 4.25 -4.59 -10.43
N PRO A 233 2.97 -4.54 -10.03
CA PRO A 233 2.14 -3.34 -10.16
C PRO A 233 2.70 -2.09 -9.50
N LEU A 234 3.15 -2.17 -8.24
CA LEU A 234 3.70 -1.00 -7.55
C LEU A 234 5.01 -0.53 -8.19
N TYR A 235 5.89 -1.48 -8.54
CA TYR A 235 7.13 -1.17 -9.25
C TYR A 235 6.87 -0.40 -10.54
N LEU A 236 5.88 -0.82 -11.35
CA LEU A 236 5.56 -0.16 -12.62
C LEU A 236 5.02 1.26 -12.41
N ASP A 237 4.18 1.49 -11.41
CA ASP A 237 3.66 2.81 -11.09
C ASP A 237 4.78 3.77 -10.62
N VAL A 238 5.70 3.28 -9.79
CA VAL A 238 6.88 4.06 -9.36
C VAL A 238 7.82 4.36 -10.54
N ALA A 239 8.07 3.36 -11.40
CA ALA A 239 8.90 3.53 -12.59
C ALA A 239 8.34 4.60 -13.52
N ALA A 240 7.03 4.57 -13.79
CA ALA A 240 6.35 5.59 -14.58
C ALA A 240 6.48 6.97 -13.93
N THR A 241 6.23 7.07 -12.63
CA THR A 241 6.33 8.32 -11.87
C THR A 241 7.73 8.93 -11.95
N LEU A 242 8.79 8.16 -11.70
CA LEU A 242 10.17 8.64 -11.77
C LEU A 242 10.54 9.06 -13.20
N ARG A 243 10.10 8.31 -14.20
CA ARG A 243 10.32 8.62 -15.61
C ARG A 243 9.67 9.93 -16.02
N GLU A 244 8.40 10.13 -15.67
CA GLU A 244 7.65 11.37 -15.97
C GLU A 244 8.23 12.58 -15.25
N ALA A 245 8.75 12.39 -14.03
CA ALA A 245 9.42 13.44 -13.26
C ALA A 245 10.86 13.74 -13.72
N GLY A 246 11.36 13.03 -14.74
CA GLY A 246 12.74 13.21 -15.23
C GLY A 246 13.84 12.73 -14.28
N LYS A 247 13.49 11.93 -13.27
CA LYS A 247 14.44 11.36 -12.28
C LYS A 247 15.16 10.12 -12.86
N ASN A 248 15.82 10.28 -13.98
CA ASN A 248 16.49 9.19 -14.70
C ASN A 248 17.82 8.75 -14.06
N ASP A 249 18.33 9.53 -13.12
CA ASP A 249 19.54 9.28 -12.34
C ASP A 249 19.29 8.38 -11.11
N VAL A 250 18.03 8.16 -10.76
CA VAL A 250 17.66 7.26 -9.67
C VAL A 250 17.70 5.82 -10.18
N ILE A 251 18.52 4.98 -9.53
CA ILE A 251 18.55 3.54 -9.80
C ILE A 251 17.34 2.91 -9.15
N LEU A 252 16.42 2.37 -9.97
CA LEU A 252 15.20 1.73 -9.52
C LEU A 252 15.30 0.21 -9.64
N THR A 253 14.98 -0.50 -8.56
CA THR A 253 14.93 -1.97 -8.51
C THR A 253 13.58 -2.46 -8.03
N GLY A 254 13.16 -3.66 -8.49
CA GLY A 254 11.89 -4.27 -8.11
C GLY A 254 12.09 -5.61 -7.40
N GLY A 255 11.52 -5.76 -6.22
CA GLY A 255 11.60 -6.97 -5.41
C GLY A 255 10.23 -7.61 -5.16
N ARG A 256 10.17 -8.93 -5.22
CA ARG A 256 9.02 -9.74 -4.80
C ARG A 256 9.31 -10.40 -3.47
N TYR A 257 8.31 -10.38 -2.59
CA TYR A 257 8.44 -10.95 -1.25
C TYR A 257 7.11 -11.55 -0.77
N GLY A 258 7.15 -12.40 0.24
CA GLY A 258 6.03 -12.75 1.08
C GLY A 258 4.85 -13.45 0.41
N LEU A 259 4.99 -13.97 -0.83
CA LEU A 259 3.92 -14.69 -1.52
C LEU A 259 3.53 -15.93 -0.71
N GLY A 260 2.21 -16.18 -0.64
CA GLY A 260 1.67 -17.30 0.12
C GLY A 260 2.07 -17.27 1.60
N SER A 261 2.15 -16.09 2.19
CA SER A 261 2.60 -15.84 3.58
C SER A 261 4.02 -16.30 3.90
N LYS A 262 4.91 -16.39 2.89
CA LYS A 262 6.33 -16.60 3.18
C LYS A 262 6.83 -15.51 4.14
N ASP A 263 7.57 -15.91 5.16
CA ASP A 263 8.11 -14.96 6.13
C ASP A 263 9.04 -13.93 5.48
N THR A 264 8.96 -12.71 5.99
CA THR A 264 9.85 -11.61 5.60
C THR A 264 10.46 -11.03 6.87
N PRO A 265 11.42 -11.74 7.48
CA PRO A 265 12.08 -11.31 8.72
C PRO A 265 13.00 -10.11 8.46
N PRO A 266 13.48 -9.43 9.51
CA PRO A 266 14.46 -8.35 9.39
C PRO A 266 15.68 -8.72 8.53
N SER A 267 16.15 -9.98 8.55
CA SER A 267 17.24 -10.47 7.71
C SER A 267 17.02 -10.25 6.21
N SER A 268 15.78 -10.31 5.75
CA SER A 268 15.40 -10.04 4.35
C SER A 268 15.49 -8.54 4.02
N ILE A 269 15.06 -7.68 4.94
CA ILE A 269 15.13 -6.21 4.74
C ILE A 269 16.59 -5.72 4.82
N PHE A 270 17.42 -6.29 5.73
CA PHE A 270 18.86 -6.04 5.71
C PHE A 270 19.49 -6.45 4.38
N ALA A 271 19.09 -7.59 3.81
CA ALA A 271 19.59 -8.03 2.51
C ALA A 271 19.23 -7.05 1.37
N LEU A 272 18.03 -6.47 1.42
CA LEU A 272 17.61 -5.44 0.47
C LEU A 272 18.52 -4.19 0.57
N PHE A 273 18.69 -3.62 1.77
CA PHE A 273 19.51 -2.43 1.93
C PHE A 273 20.98 -2.69 1.58
N LYS A 274 21.50 -3.88 1.89
CA LYS A 274 22.84 -4.32 1.48
C LYS A 274 22.96 -4.47 -0.04
N GLU A 275 21.91 -4.92 -0.73
CA GLU A 275 21.89 -4.96 -2.20
C GLU A 275 21.97 -3.55 -2.78
N LEU A 276 21.27 -2.58 -2.17
CA LEU A 276 21.30 -1.18 -2.59
C LEU A 276 22.63 -0.47 -2.32
N GLU A 277 23.56 -1.04 -1.54
CA GLU A 277 24.93 -0.52 -1.41
C GLU A 277 25.73 -0.67 -2.70
N LYS A 278 25.44 -1.70 -3.49
CA LYS A 278 26.18 -2.01 -4.71
C LYS A 278 26.01 -0.92 -5.76
N ASP A 279 27.04 -0.64 -6.55
CA ASP A 279 26.95 0.31 -7.67
C ASP A 279 25.88 -0.13 -8.69
N GLN A 280 25.77 -1.44 -8.91
CA GLN A 280 24.78 -2.06 -9.77
C GLN A 280 23.99 -3.12 -8.98
N PRO A 281 22.93 -2.71 -8.27
CA PRO A 281 22.04 -3.66 -7.59
C PRO A 281 21.27 -4.48 -8.63
N LYS A 282 20.80 -5.66 -8.22
CA LYS A 282 19.92 -6.49 -9.07
C LYS A 282 18.68 -5.71 -9.46
N GLU A 283 18.43 -5.58 -10.75
CA GLU A 283 17.26 -4.89 -11.28
C GLU A 283 15.95 -5.53 -10.83
N ARG A 284 15.94 -6.86 -10.77
CA ARG A 284 14.82 -7.68 -10.26
C ARG A 284 15.35 -8.68 -9.25
N PHE A 285 14.68 -8.81 -8.13
CA PHE A 285 15.07 -9.76 -7.10
C PHE A 285 13.86 -10.37 -6.37
N THR A 286 14.12 -11.41 -5.59
CA THR A 286 13.17 -11.99 -4.64
C THR A 286 13.78 -12.00 -3.23
N LEU A 287 12.93 -12.03 -2.20
CA LEU A 287 13.32 -12.16 -0.80
C LEU A 287 12.71 -13.45 -0.22
N GLY A 288 13.48 -14.16 0.59
CA GLY A 288 13.01 -15.29 1.38
C GLY A 288 13.00 -16.64 0.68
N ILE A 289 13.55 -16.79 -0.53
CA ILE A 289 13.70 -18.08 -1.21
C ILE A 289 15.13 -18.59 -1.00
N THR A 290 15.30 -19.77 -0.40
CA THR A 290 16.61 -20.38 -0.14
C THR A 290 17.01 -21.40 -1.19
N ASP A 291 16.04 -22.12 -1.76
CA ASP A 291 16.17 -23.09 -2.84
C ASP A 291 15.80 -22.45 -4.20
N ASP A 292 16.42 -21.31 -4.48
CA ASP A 292 16.09 -20.43 -5.59
C ASP A 292 16.59 -20.95 -6.93
N VAL A 293 15.66 -21.48 -7.72
CA VAL A 293 15.92 -21.97 -9.08
C VAL A 293 16.05 -20.84 -10.12
N THR A 294 15.67 -19.61 -9.75
CA THR A 294 15.69 -18.46 -10.66
C THR A 294 16.98 -17.64 -10.56
N GLY A 295 17.75 -17.83 -9.50
CA GLY A 295 18.95 -17.03 -9.22
C GLY A 295 18.68 -15.58 -8.85
N LEU A 296 17.43 -15.23 -8.54
CA LEU A 296 17.00 -13.85 -8.23
C LEU A 296 17.01 -13.53 -6.75
N SER A 297 16.96 -14.54 -5.86
CA SER A 297 16.84 -14.29 -4.43
C SER A 297 18.10 -13.63 -3.86
N LEU A 298 17.87 -12.63 -3.01
CA LEU A 298 18.96 -12.04 -2.25
C LEU A 298 19.30 -12.95 -1.07
N PRO A 299 20.58 -13.15 -0.77
CA PRO A 299 20.98 -13.92 0.41
C PRO A 299 20.62 -13.16 1.68
N GLU A 300 19.87 -13.79 2.57
CA GLU A 300 19.55 -13.21 3.87
C GLU A 300 20.81 -12.91 4.69
N VAL A 301 20.78 -11.81 5.43
CA VAL A 301 21.84 -11.45 6.38
C VAL A 301 21.70 -12.33 7.63
N LYS A 302 22.64 -13.23 7.87
CA LYS A 302 22.64 -14.17 9.01
C LYS A 302 23.96 -14.14 9.76
N PRO A 303 23.92 -14.07 11.12
CA PRO A 303 22.72 -13.81 11.92
C PRO A 303 22.17 -12.41 11.66
N ALA A 304 20.85 -12.24 11.74
CA ALA A 304 20.25 -10.91 11.67
C ALA A 304 20.69 -10.06 12.87
N PRO A 305 21.04 -8.78 12.68
CA PRO A 305 21.39 -7.89 13.78
C PRO A 305 20.26 -7.68 14.80
N ILE A 306 19.03 -7.74 14.34
CA ILE A 306 17.80 -7.71 15.14
C ILE A 306 16.87 -8.83 14.68
N THR A 307 16.08 -9.39 15.58
CA THR A 307 15.14 -10.48 15.29
C THR A 307 13.72 -10.16 15.75
N ALA A 308 13.57 -9.13 16.57
CA ALA A 308 12.28 -8.70 17.12
C ALA A 308 12.32 -7.19 17.42
N ALA A 309 11.13 -6.59 17.56
CA ALA A 309 10.98 -5.19 17.93
C ALA A 309 11.62 -4.88 19.30
N ALA A 310 12.05 -3.63 19.46
CA ALA A 310 12.61 -3.15 20.72
C ALA A 310 11.62 -3.38 21.89
N GLY A 311 12.12 -3.93 22.99
CA GLY A 311 11.28 -4.24 24.17
C GLY A 311 10.62 -5.63 24.15
N THR A 312 10.74 -6.40 23.07
CA THR A 312 10.29 -7.79 23.02
C THR A 312 11.11 -8.64 23.99
N LYS A 313 10.43 -9.44 24.80
CA LYS A 313 11.06 -10.41 25.72
C LYS A 313 10.96 -11.82 25.13
N GLU A 314 12.10 -12.46 24.94
CA GLU A 314 12.12 -13.87 24.58
C GLU A 314 11.81 -14.74 25.82
N CYS A 315 10.85 -15.65 25.66
CA CYS A 315 10.53 -16.67 26.67
C CYS A 315 10.74 -18.04 26.05
N LYS A 316 11.48 -18.92 26.77
CA LYS A 316 11.57 -20.34 26.42
C LYS A 316 10.60 -21.12 27.29
N PHE A 317 9.69 -21.86 26.66
CA PHE A 317 8.85 -22.84 27.33
C PHE A 317 9.46 -24.23 27.17
N TRP A 318 9.58 -24.94 28.28
CA TRP A 318 10.12 -26.32 28.33
C TRP A 318 8.98 -27.33 28.47
#